data_1a09fc90d3aa1273db518da260e45954
#
_entry.id   1a09fc90d3aa1273db518da260e45954
#
_cell.length_a   1.000
_cell.length_b   1.000
_cell.length_c   1.000
_cell.angle_alpha   90.00
_cell.angle_beta   90.00
_cell.angle_gamma   90.00
#
_symmetry.space_group_name_H-M   'P 1'
#
loop_
_entity.id
_entity.type
_entity.pdbx_description
1 polymer ?
#
loop_
_entity_poly.entity_id
_entity_poly.type
_entity_poly.pdbx_seq_one_letter_code
_entity_poly.pdbx_strand_id
1 'polypeptide(L)'
;MKQYNVNGMSCAACSTRVEKAVSKVEGVTSCSVSLLTNSMGVEGDAKEADILAAVEKAGYSASVKGENTAKPAEHAEEEFLKDKETPVLKKRLILSFCFLVPLMYLSMGHMMWNWPLPGILAENHVAMGILQLLLTGCVMIINQKFFVSGFQSLLHGAPNMDTLVALGAGASFGYSTYALFAMTDAQMRQDMAGVMTYMHEFYFESAAMIL
;
A
#
# COMPACT_ATOMS: atom_id res chain seq x y z
N MET A 1 -16.49 1.11 30.95
CA MET A 1 -16.00 0.92 29.56
C MET A 1 -14.95 1.97 29.25
N LYS A 2 -13.70 1.58 29.07
CA LYS A 2 -12.62 2.49 28.68
C LYS A 2 -12.51 2.51 27.17
N GLN A 3 -12.28 3.69 26.59
CA GLN A 3 -12.16 3.85 25.14
C GLN A 3 -10.72 4.16 24.75
N TYR A 4 -10.28 3.54 23.66
CA TYR A 4 -8.94 3.71 23.08
C TYR A 4 -9.07 4.04 21.59
N ASN A 5 -8.18 4.89 21.08
CA ASN A 5 -7.99 5.07 19.65
C ASN A 5 -6.95 4.05 19.18
N VAL A 6 -7.26 3.30 18.12
CA VAL A 6 -6.36 2.29 17.56
C VAL A 6 -6.01 2.69 16.15
N ASN A 7 -4.71 2.88 15.87
CA ASN A 7 -4.21 3.28 14.58
C ASN A 7 -3.61 2.07 13.82
N GLY A 8 -3.68 2.12 12.48
CA GLY A 8 -3.09 1.09 11.62
C GLY A 8 -4.06 -0.01 11.19
N MET A 9 -5.33 0.04 11.61
CA MET A 9 -6.34 -0.90 11.14
C MET A 9 -6.86 -0.47 9.75
N SER A 10 -6.66 -1.31 8.74
CA SER A 10 -7.10 -1.05 7.36
C SER A 10 -8.16 -2.03 6.87
N CYS A 11 -8.45 -3.09 7.63
CA CYS A 11 -9.38 -4.15 7.20
C CYS A 11 -10.07 -4.83 8.39
N ALA A 12 -11.20 -5.54 8.10
CA ALA A 12 -11.96 -6.26 9.13
C ALA A 12 -11.13 -7.34 9.85
N ALA A 13 -10.18 -7.97 9.16
CA ALA A 13 -9.27 -8.94 9.78
C ALA A 13 -8.36 -8.26 10.82
N CYS A 14 -8.00 -6.99 10.60
CA CYS A 14 -7.20 -6.20 11.54
C CYS A 14 -7.96 -5.94 12.83
N SER A 15 -9.23 -5.52 12.75
CA SER A 15 -10.08 -5.28 13.91
C SER A 15 -10.31 -6.55 14.73
N THR A 16 -10.61 -7.66 14.08
CA THR A 16 -10.76 -8.98 14.72
C THR A 16 -9.47 -9.42 15.43
N ARG A 17 -8.31 -9.11 14.87
CA ARG A 17 -7.03 -9.46 15.47
C ARG A 17 -6.76 -8.64 16.73
N VAL A 18 -6.99 -7.33 16.71
CA VAL A 18 -6.88 -6.46 17.89
C VAL A 18 -7.83 -6.96 18.97
N GLU A 19 -9.08 -7.23 18.63
CA GLU A 19 -10.09 -7.75 19.54
C GLU A 19 -9.65 -9.06 20.22
N LYS A 20 -9.15 -10.02 19.43
CA LYS A 20 -8.62 -11.30 19.95
C LYS A 20 -7.37 -11.12 20.82
N ALA A 21 -6.51 -10.15 20.51
CA ALA A 21 -5.30 -9.90 21.29
C ALA A 21 -5.65 -9.31 22.66
N VAL A 22 -6.55 -8.32 22.67
CA VAL A 22 -6.98 -7.64 23.90
C VAL A 22 -7.87 -8.52 24.76
N SER A 23 -8.74 -9.34 24.17
CA SER A 23 -9.59 -10.30 24.91
C SER A 23 -8.80 -11.37 25.66
N LYS A 24 -7.51 -11.56 25.35
CA LYS A 24 -6.61 -12.49 26.07
C LYS A 24 -5.91 -11.85 27.27
N VAL A 25 -6.04 -10.54 27.44
CA VAL A 25 -5.42 -9.82 28.55
C VAL A 25 -6.20 -10.14 29.84
N GLU A 26 -5.48 -10.48 30.87
CA GLU A 26 -6.07 -10.79 32.18
C GLU A 26 -6.83 -9.59 32.75
N GLY A 27 -8.09 -9.80 33.15
CA GLY A 27 -8.96 -8.73 33.63
C GLY A 27 -9.82 -8.05 32.55
N VAL A 28 -9.73 -8.43 31.27
CA VAL A 28 -10.65 -7.99 30.22
C VAL A 28 -11.89 -8.89 30.23
N THR A 29 -13.07 -8.29 30.37
CA THR A 29 -14.35 -8.99 30.32
C THR A 29 -14.95 -8.96 28.96
N SER A 30 -14.88 -7.82 28.28
CA SER A 30 -15.32 -7.64 26.88
C SER A 30 -14.45 -6.63 26.14
N CYS A 31 -14.29 -6.86 24.86
CA CYS A 31 -13.57 -5.95 23.96
C CYS A 31 -14.36 -5.83 22.65
N SER A 32 -14.61 -4.61 22.21
CA SER A 32 -15.27 -4.33 20.93
C SER A 32 -14.42 -3.33 20.15
N VAL A 33 -14.11 -3.67 18.91
CA VAL A 33 -13.26 -2.86 18.04
C VAL A 33 -14.07 -2.37 16.84
N SER A 34 -14.09 -1.06 16.64
CA SER A 34 -14.74 -0.42 15.50
C SER A 34 -13.69 0.04 14.48
N LEU A 35 -13.74 -0.54 13.28
CA LEU A 35 -12.90 -0.14 12.15
C LEU A 35 -13.29 1.25 11.63
N LEU A 36 -14.59 1.58 11.65
CA LEU A 36 -15.10 2.85 11.12
C LEU A 36 -14.61 4.06 11.90
N THR A 37 -14.52 3.91 13.21
CA THR A 37 -14.11 4.99 14.13
C THR A 37 -12.67 4.85 14.61
N ASN A 38 -11.94 3.83 14.12
CA ASN A 38 -10.59 3.50 14.58
C ASN A 38 -10.50 3.49 16.13
N SER A 39 -11.54 2.96 16.78
CA SER A 39 -11.65 2.97 18.23
C SER A 39 -11.93 1.57 18.79
N MET A 40 -11.52 1.37 20.00
CA MET A 40 -11.73 0.15 20.78
C MET A 40 -12.33 0.49 22.13
N GLY A 41 -13.40 -0.21 22.49
CA GLY A 41 -13.99 -0.18 23.83
C GLY A 41 -13.60 -1.44 24.59
N VAL A 42 -13.08 -1.29 25.81
CA VAL A 42 -12.70 -2.40 26.69
C VAL A 42 -13.44 -2.29 28.01
N GLU A 43 -14.01 -3.39 28.45
CA GLU A 43 -14.63 -3.56 29.75
C GLU A 43 -13.81 -4.54 30.58
N GLY A 44 -13.66 -4.24 31.86
CA GLY A 44 -12.90 -5.04 32.83
C GLY A 44 -11.96 -4.21 33.69
N ASP A 45 -11.23 -4.87 34.55
CA ASP A 45 -10.28 -4.28 35.52
C ASP A 45 -8.82 -4.37 35.03
N ALA A 46 -8.59 -4.68 33.76
CA ALA A 46 -7.26 -4.78 33.18
C ALA A 46 -6.51 -3.44 33.26
N LYS A 47 -5.21 -3.49 33.47
CA LYS A 47 -4.34 -2.31 33.47
C LYS A 47 -4.19 -1.77 32.05
N GLU A 48 -4.22 -0.45 31.93
CA GLU A 48 -4.08 0.22 30.62
C GLU A 48 -2.78 -0.15 29.90
N ALA A 49 -1.69 -0.27 30.65
CA ALA A 49 -0.39 -0.66 30.13
C ALA A 49 -0.43 -2.05 29.45
N ASP A 50 -1.16 -3.01 30.06
CA ASP A 50 -1.25 -4.37 29.52
C ASP A 50 -2.11 -4.41 28.24
N ILE A 51 -3.17 -3.58 28.18
CA ILE A 51 -4.02 -3.43 27.00
C ILE A 51 -3.21 -2.81 25.85
N LEU A 52 -2.47 -1.71 26.11
CA LEU A 52 -1.63 -1.05 25.12
C LEU A 52 -0.53 -1.99 24.59
N ALA A 53 0.14 -2.73 25.50
CA ALA A 53 1.16 -3.72 25.13
C ALA A 53 0.58 -4.86 24.27
N ALA A 54 -0.66 -5.31 24.54
CA ALA A 54 -1.32 -6.34 23.74
C ALA A 54 -1.64 -5.86 22.32
N VAL A 55 -2.07 -4.60 22.17
CA VAL A 55 -2.32 -3.99 20.86
C VAL A 55 -1.01 -3.80 20.09
N GLU A 56 0.04 -3.34 20.76
CA GLU A 56 1.37 -3.16 20.15
C GLU A 56 1.97 -4.51 19.71
N LYS A 57 1.84 -5.54 20.55
CA LYS A 57 2.25 -6.91 20.19
C LYS A 57 1.45 -7.49 19.01
N ALA A 58 0.21 -7.03 18.82
CA ALA A 58 -0.58 -7.39 17.64
C ALA A 58 -0.16 -6.61 16.37
N GLY A 59 0.76 -5.65 16.49
CA GLY A 59 1.29 -4.87 15.37
C GLY A 59 0.55 -3.54 15.10
N TYR A 60 -0.22 -3.06 16.08
CA TYR A 60 -1.00 -1.82 15.98
C TYR A 60 -0.60 -0.86 17.10
N SER A 61 -0.93 0.43 16.94
CA SER A 61 -0.72 1.40 18.00
C SER A 61 -2.06 1.82 18.62
N ALA A 62 -2.11 1.91 19.95
CA ALA A 62 -3.28 2.40 20.65
C ALA A 62 -2.93 3.55 21.60
N SER A 63 -3.89 4.45 21.80
CA SER A 63 -3.82 5.53 22.79
C SER A 63 -5.14 5.63 23.53
N VAL A 64 -5.08 6.02 24.82
CA VAL A 64 -6.28 6.21 25.63
C VAL A 64 -7.07 7.42 25.12
N LYS A 65 -8.35 7.23 24.86
CA LYS A 65 -9.22 8.32 24.43
C LYS A 65 -9.58 9.17 25.65
N GLY A 66 -8.93 10.29 25.82
CA GLY A 66 -9.15 11.19 26.96
C GLY A 66 -7.89 11.84 27.52
N GLU A 67 -6.69 11.40 27.15
CA GLU A 67 -5.42 11.90 27.68
C GLU A 67 -4.75 12.99 26.83
N ASN A 68 -5.43 13.58 25.85
CA ASN A 68 -4.93 14.75 25.16
C ASN A 68 -5.42 16.02 25.87
N THR A 69 -4.58 16.52 26.78
CA THR A 69 -4.40 17.93 27.18
C THR A 69 -5.43 18.92 26.63
N ALA A 70 -6.27 19.41 27.56
CA ALA A 70 -6.90 20.73 27.62
C ALA A 70 -6.81 21.61 26.34
N LYS A 71 -7.75 21.41 25.41
CA LYS A 71 -8.27 22.48 24.55
C LYS A 71 -9.79 22.42 24.56
N PRO A 72 -10.50 23.55 24.48
CA PRO A 72 -11.94 23.64 24.68
C PRO A 72 -12.70 22.71 23.69
N ALA A 73 -13.74 22.06 24.18
CA ALA A 73 -14.48 21.01 23.49
C ALA A 73 -15.10 21.39 22.13
N GLU A 74 -15.33 22.67 21.88
CA GLU A 74 -15.93 23.15 20.60
C GLU A 74 -14.98 23.06 19.40
N HIS A 75 -13.65 23.19 19.60
CA HIS A 75 -12.68 23.04 18.52
C HIS A 75 -12.27 21.58 18.25
N ALA A 76 -12.49 20.69 19.20
CA ALA A 76 -12.14 19.27 19.05
C ALA A 76 -13.15 18.53 18.14
N GLU A 77 -14.43 18.87 18.17
CA GLU A 77 -15.43 18.30 17.27
C GLU A 77 -15.28 18.77 15.83
N GLU A 78 -14.95 20.05 15.60
CA GLU A 78 -14.67 20.54 14.24
C GLU A 78 -13.35 19.98 13.67
N GLU A 79 -12.35 19.71 14.50
CA GLU A 79 -11.08 19.13 14.05
C GLU A 79 -11.21 17.63 13.79
N PHE A 80 -12.10 16.94 14.49
CA PHE A 80 -12.42 15.53 14.27
C PHE A 80 -13.27 15.31 13.01
N LEU A 81 -14.10 16.27 12.66
CA LEU A 81 -14.90 16.29 11.42
C LEU A 81 -14.11 16.77 10.20
N LYS A 82 -12.95 17.39 10.37
CA LYS A 82 -12.04 17.71 9.27
C LYS A 82 -11.36 16.44 8.79
N ASP A 83 -11.91 15.90 7.75
CA ASP A 83 -11.37 14.77 6.98
C ASP A 83 -10.00 15.12 6.40
N LYS A 84 -8.95 14.91 7.21
CA LYS A 84 -7.55 15.16 6.85
C LYS A 84 -6.99 14.08 5.92
N GLU A 85 -7.62 12.92 5.86
CA GLU A 85 -7.14 11.79 5.06
C GLU A 85 -7.61 11.85 3.60
N THR A 86 -8.83 12.25 3.35
CA THR A 86 -9.39 12.35 1.99
C THR A 86 -8.59 13.24 1.05
N PRO A 87 -8.14 14.47 1.42
CA PRO A 87 -7.36 15.30 0.51
C PRO A 87 -5.98 14.69 0.20
N VAL A 88 -5.38 13.98 1.14
CA VAL A 88 -4.09 13.26 0.91
C VAL A 88 -4.29 12.08 -0.03
N LEU A 89 -5.35 11.30 0.18
CA LEU A 89 -5.71 10.18 -0.70
C LEU A 89 -6.05 10.64 -2.11
N LYS A 90 -6.84 11.73 -2.25
CA LYS A 90 -7.13 12.34 -3.56
C LYS A 90 -5.88 12.80 -4.28
N LYS A 91 -4.94 13.46 -3.60
CA LYS A 91 -3.67 13.87 -4.20
C LYS A 91 -2.84 12.68 -4.67
N ARG A 92 -2.75 11.62 -3.86
CA ARG A 92 -2.04 10.38 -4.24
C ARG A 92 -2.69 9.72 -5.45
N LEU A 93 -4.02 9.60 -5.46
CA LEU A 93 -4.78 9.04 -6.57
C LEU A 93 -4.53 9.80 -7.87
N ILE A 94 -4.68 11.14 -7.85
CA ILE A 94 -4.45 11.98 -9.03
C ILE A 94 -3.00 11.85 -9.51
N LEU A 95 -2.03 11.85 -8.59
CA LEU A 95 -0.63 11.74 -8.93
C LEU A 95 -0.30 10.36 -9.51
N SER A 96 -0.80 9.27 -8.91
CA SER A 96 -0.66 7.91 -9.45
C SER A 96 -1.29 7.79 -10.84
N PHE A 97 -2.48 8.38 -11.04
CA PHE A 97 -3.16 8.37 -12.32
C PHE A 97 -2.39 9.15 -13.39
N CYS A 98 -1.75 10.26 -13.03
CA CYS A 98 -0.91 11.05 -13.94
C CYS A 98 0.30 10.25 -14.48
N PHE A 99 0.86 9.33 -13.69
CA PHE A 99 1.93 8.43 -14.14
C PHE A 99 1.39 7.16 -14.81
N LEU A 100 0.22 6.68 -14.41
CA LEU A 100 -0.40 5.48 -14.97
C LEU A 100 -0.83 5.69 -16.43
N VAL A 101 -1.43 6.85 -16.75
CA VAL A 101 -1.90 7.15 -18.12
C VAL A 101 -0.78 7.06 -19.16
N PRO A 102 0.39 7.74 -19.00
CA PRO A 102 1.49 7.58 -19.93
C PRO A 102 2.06 6.16 -19.94
N LEU A 103 2.07 5.46 -18.81
CA LEU A 103 2.50 4.07 -18.75
C LEU A 103 1.60 3.17 -19.59
N MET A 104 0.27 3.31 -19.47
CA MET A 104 -0.72 2.59 -20.29
C MET A 104 -0.59 2.94 -21.78
N TYR A 105 -0.30 4.21 -22.09
CA TYR A 105 -0.08 4.64 -23.47
C TYR A 105 1.14 3.95 -24.08
N LEU A 106 2.24 3.81 -23.32
CA LEU A 106 3.47 3.17 -23.79
C LEU A 106 3.29 1.65 -23.91
N SER A 107 2.66 1.01 -22.92
CA SER A 107 2.51 -0.44 -22.90
C SER A 107 1.42 -0.92 -23.87
N MET A 108 0.16 -0.55 -23.65
CA MET A 108 -0.93 -1.02 -24.50
C MET A 108 -1.06 -0.22 -25.80
N GLY A 109 -0.90 1.10 -25.73
CA GLY A 109 -1.14 1.97 -26.89
C GLY A 109 -0.19 1.68 -28.05
N HIS A 110 1.08 1.54 -27.75
CA HIS A 110 2.09 1.25 -28.79
C HIS A 110 2.10 -0.23 -29.18
N MET A 111 2.09 -1.15 -28.21
CA MET A 111 2.23 -2.58 -28.51
C MET A 111 0.98 -3.20 -29.16
N MET A 112 -0.23 -2.79 -28.76
CA MET A 112 -1.47 -3.36 -29.32
C MET A 112 -2.06 -2.55 -30.45
N TRP A 113 -1.99 -1.21 -30.39
CA TRP A 113 -2.65 -0.32 -31.36
C TRP A 113 -1.68 0.46 -32.23
N ASN A 114 -0.37 0.24 -32.04
CA ASN A 114 0.70 0.88 -32.85
C ASN A 114 0.58 2.41 -32.90
N TRP A 115 0.22 3.02 -31.74
CA TRP A 115 0.09 4.47 -31.66
C TRP A 115 1.43 5.16 -31.88
N PRO A 116 1.42 6.37 -32.51
CA PRO A 116 2.66 7.06 -32.85
C PRO A 116 3.44 7.43 -31.59
N LEU A 117 4.70 7.00 -31.53
CA LEU A 117 5.68 7.37 -30.52
C LEU A 117 6.73 8.30 -31.13
N PRO A 118 7.34 9.19 -30.33
CA PRO A 118 8.53 9.92 -30.77
C PRO A 118 9.60 8.95 -31.25
N GLY A 119 10.23 9.24 -32.42
CA GLY A 119 11.11 8.30 -33.14
C GLY A 119 12.23 7.69 -32.28
N ILE A 120 12.72 8.39 -31.26
CA ILE A 120 13.75 7.89 -30.33
C ILE A 120 13.26 6.68 -29.51
N LEU A 121 11.96 6.65 -29.17
CA LEU A 121 11.35 5.58 -28.36
C LEU A 121 10.81 4.44 -29.24
N ALA A 122 10.41 4.72 -30.48
CA ALA A 122 9.85 3.74 -31.39
C ALA A 122 10.89 2.70 -31.86
N GLU A 123 12.16 3.12 -32.03
CA GLU A 123 13.24 2.25 -32.50
C GLU A 123 14.06 1.63 -31.35
N ASN A 124 13.96 2.18 -30.12
CA ASN A 124 14.75 1.73 -28.99
C ASN A 124 13.89 1.06 -27.93
N HIS A 125 13.72 -0.26 -28.05
CA HIS A 125 12.93 -1.08 -27.12
C HIS A 125 13.47 -1.03 -25.68
N VAL A 126 14.79 -0.90 -25.49
CA VAL A 126 15.40 -0.79 -24.16
C VAL A 126 15.05 0.54 -23.52
N ALA A 127 15.10 1.65 -24.27
CA ALA A 127 14.71 2.96 -23.75
C ALA A 127 13.24 2.98 -23.33
N MET A 128 12.37 2.31 -24.07
CA MET A 128 10.95 2.15 -23.73
C MET A 128 10.77 1.36 -22.43
N GLY A 129 11.47 0.25 -22.27
CA GLY A 129 11.44 -0.54 -21.03
C GLY A 129 11.96 0.23 -19.80
N ILE A 130 13.05 1.00 -19.95
CA ILE A 130 13.57 1.87 -18.89
C ILE A 130 12.57 2.95 -18.49
N LEU A 131 11.89 3.56 -19.47
CA LEU A 131 10.88 4.57 -19.21
C LEU A 131 9.68 3.99 -18.45
N GLN A 132 9.23 2.79 -18.80
CA GLN A 132 8.18 2.06 -18.08
C GLN A 132 8.61 1.73 -16.64
N LEU A 133 9.84 1.27 -16.45
CA LEU A 133 10.43 1.01 -15.13
C LEU A 133 10.43 2.26 -14.24
N LEU A 134 10.86 3.40 -14.79
CA LEU A 134 10.90 4.68 -14.05
C LEU A 134 9.48 5.15 -13.67
N LEU A 135 8.53 5.10 -14.61
CA LEU A 135 7.14 5.48 -14.34
C LEU A 135 6.51 4.60 -13.27
N THR A 136 6.70 3.28 -13.36
CA THR A 136 6.20 2.33 -12.36
C THR A 136 6.88 2.56 -11.00
N GLY A 137 8.18 2.79 -10.98
CA GLY A 137 8.93 3.15 -9.77
C GLY A 137 8.37 4.40 -9.09
N CYS A 138 8.01 5.43 -9.84
CA CYS A 138 7.34 6.62 -9.30
C CYS A 138 5.99 6.28 -8.66
N VAL A 139 5.17 5.45 -9.31
CA VAL A 139 3.89 4.99 -8.73
C VAL A 139 4.11 4.20 -7.43
N MET A 140 5.11 3.32 -7.39
CA MET A 140 5.46 2.56 -6.18
C MET A 140 5.91 3.47 -5.03
N ILE A 141 6.71 4.51 -5.31
CA ILE A 141 7.15 5.49 -4.30
C ILE A 141 5.96 6.30 -3.76
N ILE A 142 5.04 6.73 -4.62
CA ILE A 142 3.83 7.46 -4.21
C ILE A 142 2.98 6.58 -3.28
N ASN A 143 2.89 5.30 -3.57
CA ASN A 143 2.09 4.32 -2.85
C ASN A 143 2.89 3.47 -1.86
N GLN A 144 4.06 3.92 -1.42
CA GLN A 144 4.95 3.20 -0.48
C GLN A 144 4.26 2.76 0.82
N LYS A 145 3.16 3.41 1.21
CA LYS A 145 2.38 3.05 2.42
C LYS A 145 1.92 1.59 2.38
N PHE A 146 1.51 1.08 1.20
CA PHE A 146 1.10 -0.32 1.05
C PHE A 146 2.25 -1.30 1.28
N PHE A 147 3.45 -0.95 0.82
CA PHE A 147 4.64 -1.78 1.04
C PHE A 147 5.06 -1.81 2.50
N VAL A 148 5.08 -0.64 3.16
CA VAL A 148 5.45 -0.55 4.59
C VAL A 148 4.43 -1.29 5.46
N SER A 149 3.12 -1.02 5.27
CA SER A 149 2.04 -1.68 6.00
C SER A 149 2.00 -3.19 5.73
N GLY A 150 2.11 -3.58 4.45
CA GLY A 150 2.10 -4.98 4.04
C GLY A 150 3.29 -5.77 4.61
N PHE A 151 4.49 -5.20 4.58
CA PHE A 151 5.68 -5.84 5.11
C PHE A 151 5.67 -5.95 6.65
N GLN A 152 5.21 -4.90 7.34
CA GLN A 152 5.01 -4.96 8.79
C GLN A 152 4.02 -6.05 9.17
N SER A 153 2.88 -6.12 8.48
CA SER A 153 1.87 -7.16 8.73
C SER A 153 2.40 -8.57 8.49
N LEU A 154 3.24 -8.74 7.47
CA LEU A 154 3.89 -10.01 7.17
C LEU A 154 4.86 -10.42 8.28
N LEU A 155 5.71 -9.51 8.77
CA LEU A 155 6.66 -9.76 9.85
C LEU A 155 5.96 -10.14 11.16
N HIS A 156 4.77 -9.58 11.42
CA HIS A 156 3.96 -9.93 12.59
C HIS A 156 3.11 -11.20 12.38
N GLY A 157 3.32 -11.94 11.28
CA GLY A 157 2.58 -13.17 10.96
C GLY A 157 1.08 -12.96 10.74
N ALA A 158 0.68 -11.76 10.29
CA ALA A 158 -0.70 -11.39 10.03
C ALA A 158 -0.85 -10.74 8.65
N PRO A 159 -0.66 -11.51 7.58
CA PRO A 159 -0.83 -10.98 6.25
C PRO A 159 -2.22 -10.35 6.10
N ASN A 160 -2.26 -9.13 5.60
CA ASN A 160 -3.47 -8.37 5.33
C ASN A 160 -3.59 -8.07 3.83
N MET A 161 -4.61 -7.31 3.45
CA MET A 161 -4.82 -6.92 2.05
C MET A 161 -3.65 -6.12 1.49
N ASP A 162 -3.01 -5.26 2.29
CA ASP A 162 -1.83 -4.50 1.90
C ASP A 162 -0.64 -5.42 1.59
N THR A 163 -0.51 -6.54 2.32
CA THR A 163 0.53 -7.56 2.07
C THR A 163 0.35 -8.19 0.68
N LEU A 164 -0.90 -8.50 0.30
CA LEU A 164 -1.19 -9.09 -1.02
C LEU A 164 -0.87 -8.10 -2.14
N VAL A 165 -1.28 -6.83 -1.97
CA VAL A 165 -0.99 -5.74 -2.92
C VAL A 165 0.52 -5.54 -3.05
N ALA A 166 1.25 -5.46 -1.94
CA ALA A 166 2.70 -5.27 -1.93
C ALA A 166 3.44 -6.44 -2.59
N LEU A 167 3.03 -7.68 -2.33
CA LEU A 167 3.59 -8.89 -2.94
C LEU A 167 3.32 -8.92 -4.45
N GLY A 168 2.08 -8.69 -4.88
CA GLY A 168 1.69 -8.70 -6.29
C GLY A 168 2.43 -7.64 -7.10
N ALA A 169 2.40 -6.39 -6.62
CA ALA A 169 3.11 -5.29 -7.28
C ALA A 169 4.64 -5.48 -7.27
N GLY A 170 5.19 -5.94 -6.14
CA GLY A 170 6.62 -6.20 -6.00
C GLY A 170 7.10 -7.35 -6.91
N ALA A 171 6.35 -8.44 -7.01
CA ALA A 171 6.67 -9.57 -7.89
C ALA A 171 6.60 -9.15 -9.37
N SER A 172 5.54 -8.44 -9.78
CA SER A 172 5.39 -7.94 -11.15
C SER A 172 6.52 -6.98 -11.53
N PHE A 173 6.88 -6.06 -10.65
CA PHE A 173 7.99 -5.13 -10.86
C PHE A 173 9.34 -5.85 -10.92
N GLY A 174 9.61 -6.79 -10.01
CA GLY A 174 10.84 -7.56 -9.97
C GLY A 174 11.01 -8.43 -11.23
N TYR A 175 9.96 -9.13 -11.64
CA TYR A 175 9.98 -9.94 -12.85
C TYR A 175 10.20 -9.09 -14.11
N SER A 176 9.49 -7.96 -14.23
CA SER A 176 9.66 -7.05 -15.37
C SER A 176 11.06 -6.43 -15.43
N THR A 177 11.65 -6.16 -14.26
CA THR A 177 13.04 -5.70 -14.18
C THR A 177 14.01 -6.79 -14.68
N TYR A 178 13.80 -8.05 -14.27
CA TYR A 178 14.56 -9.18 -14.79
C TYR A 178 14.40 -9.32 -16.32
N ALA A 179 13.17 -9.27 -16.82
CA ALA A 179 12.89 -9.34 -18.27
C ALA A 179 13.56 -8.21 -19.04
N LEU A 180 13.63 -6.99 -18.46
CA LEU A 180 14.34 -5.86 -19.05
C LEU A 180 15.86 -6.13 -19.17
N PHE A 181 16.47 -6.68 -18.14
CA PHE A 181 17.90 -7.07 -18.21
C PHE A 181 18.14 -8.19 -19.23
N ALA A 182 17.27 -9.22 -19.26
CA ALA A 182 17.37 -10.30 -20.25
C ALA A 182 17.18 -9.77 -21.68
N MET A 183 16.27 -8.79 -21.88
CA MET A 183 16.09 -8.12 -23.17
C MET A 183 17.34 -7.36 -23.61
N THR A 184 18.07 -6.69 -22.69
CA THR A 184 19.32 -6.00 -23.04
C THR A 184 20.39 -6.99 -23.49
N ASP A 185 20.51 -8.17 -22.88
CA ASP A 185 21.43 -9.22 -23.29
C ASP A 185 21.06 -9.78 -24.68
N ALA A 186 19.76 -10.04 -24.93
CA ALA A 186 19.26 -10.47 -26.23
C ALA A 186 19.56 -9.43 -27.34
N GLN A 187 19.42 -8.14 -27.02
CA GLN A 187 19.73 -7.07 -27.96
C GLN A 187 21.25 -7.00 -28.28
N MET A 188 22.10 -7.20 -27.30
CA MET A 188 23.57 -7.26 -27.52
C MET A 188 23.96 -8.44 -28.40
N ARG A 189 23.24 -9.54 -28.35
CA ARG A 189 23.44 -10.73 -29.21
C ARG A 189 22.75 -10.61 -30.57
N GLN A 190 22.09 -9.49 -30.85
CA GLN A 190 21.30 -9.27 -32.07
C GLN A 190 20.16 -10.29 -32.28
N ASP A 191 19.67 -10.88 -31.19
CA ASP A 191 18.53 -11.79 -31.20
C ASP A 191 17.22 -11.00 -31.08
N MET A 192 16.70 -10.58 -32.23
CA MET A 192 15.45 -9.81 -32.30
C MET A 192 14.22 -10.62 -31.85
N ALA A 193 14.25 -11.94 -32.00
CA ALA A 193 13.17 -12.79 -31.54
C ALA A 193 13.12 -12.83 -30.00
N GLY A 194 14.28 -12.94 -29.35
CA GLY A 194 14.41 -12.84 -27.90
C GLY A 194 13.98 -11.48 -27.36
N VAL A 195 14.38 -10.38 -28.03
CA VAL A 195 13.95 -9.01 -27.65
C VAL A 195 12.44 -8.89 -27.66
N MET A 196 11.77 -9.35 -28.72
CA MET A 196 10.31 -9.30 -28.81
C MET A 196 9.62 -10.15 -27.74
N THR A 197 10.16 -11.32 -27.45
CA THR A 197 9.61 -12.20 -26.38
C THR A 197 9.65 -11.50 -25.02
N TYR A 198 10.80 -10.99 -24.61
CA TYR A 198 10.93 -10.29 -23.33
C TYR A 198 10.14 -8.99 -23.25
N MET A 199 9.96 -8.29 -24.37
CA MET A 199 9.15 -7.08 -24.44
C MET A 199 7.66 -7.37 -24.12
N HIS A 200 7.14 -8.53 -24.57
CA HIS A 200 5.79 -8.99 -24.23
C HIS A 200 5.63 -9.48 -22.80
N GLU A 201 6.73 -9.75 -22.10
CA GLU A 201 6.76 -10.19 -20.71
C GLU A 201 6.87 -9.05 -19.70
N PHE A 202 6.73 -7.81 -20.12
CA PHE A 202 6.71 -6.67 -19.20
C PHE A 202 5.35 -6.56 -18.50
N TYR A 203 5.38 -6.60 -17.17
CA TYR A 203 4.23 -6.42 -16.29
C TYR A 203 4.34 -5.14 -15.45
N PHE A 204 5.06 -4.13 -15.95
CA PHE A 204 5.20 -2.83 -15.26
C PHE A 204 3.85 -2.14 -15.08
N GLU A 205 2.98 -2.22 -16.08
CA GLU A 205 1.61 -1.70 -16.00
C GLU A 205 0.78 -2.41 -14.94
N SER A 206 0.89 -3.76 -14.87
CA SER A 206 0.18 -4.56 -13.87
C SER A 206 0.63 -4.19 -12.46
N ALA A 207 1.94 -3.99 -12.24
CA ALA A 207 2.47 -3.52 -10.96
C ALA A 207 1.90 -2.15 -10.57
N ALA A 208 1.77 -1.22 -11.53
CA ALA A 208 1.22 0.10 -11.28
C ALA A 208 -0.31 0.10 -11.11
N MET A 209 -1.03 -0.81 -11.77
CA MET A 209 -2.50 -0.93 -11.66
C MET A 209 -2.94 -1.58 -10.35
N ILE A 210 -2.12 -2.42 -9.75
CA ILE A 210 -2.40 -3.07 -8.46
C ILE A 210 -2.32 -2.05 -7.32
N LEU A 211 -1.52 -0.99 -7.46
CA LEU A 211 -1.27 0.06 -6.46
C LEU A 211 -2.26 1.22 -6.54
#